data_83ec4452c5a6a45d258afd4280ff767a
#
_entry.id   83ec4452c5a6a45d258afd4280ff767a
#
_cell.length_a   1.000
_cell.length_b   1.000
_cell.length_c   1.000
_cell.angle_alpha   90.00
_cell.angle_beta   90.00
_cell.angle_gamma   90.00
#
_symmetry.space_group_name_H-M   'P 1'
#
loop_
_entity.id
_entity.type
_entity.pdbx_description
1 polymer ?
#
loop_
_entity_poly.entity_id
_entity_poly.type
_entity_poly.pdbx_seq_one_letter_code
_entity_poly.pdbx_strand_id
1 'polypeptide(L)'
;MTNFAIDPPEIVALPIAGTDARFPVRRVYCIGRNYAAHAVEMGHDPDREPPFFFQKNPNNLDTTGEFPYPPHSSDVHHEIEMAVVLKTGGTNIKVEDALDHVYGYAVSLDMTRRDLQGEQKKMGRPWEIGKAFERSAPTGPVYRVEDIGHLSEGRVELKINGETRQEGDLNQMIWKVPEMIAYLSEYFELAPGDVIQSGTPSGVGPVVAGDEMVAHVDGLPDLIVKVT
;
A
#
# COMPACT_ATOMS: atom_id res chain seq x y z
N MET A 1 -17.01 -30.02 9.43
CA MET A 1 -16.80 -28.62 9.95
C MET A 1 -15.61 -28.69 10.89
N THR A 2 -14.65 -27.77 10.74
CA THR A 2 -13.50 -27.70 11.65
C THR A 2 -13.99 -27.18 13.01
N ASN A 3 -13.60 -27.86 14.07
CA ASN A 3 -13.90 -27.42 15.44
C ASN A 3 -12.73 -26.55 15.93
N PHE A 4 -12.98 -25.27 16.17
CA PHE A 4 -11.99 -24.33 16.66
C PHE A 4 -12.04 -24.24 18.20
N ALA A 5 -10.89 -24.06 18.85
CA ALA A 5 -10.80 -23.89 20.29
C ALA A 5 -11.32 -22.51 20.78
N ILE A 6 -11.28 -21.51 19.90
CA ILE A 6 -11.85 -20.17 20.06
C ILE A 6 -12.52 -19.79 18.75
N ASP A 7 -13.39 -18.79 18.75
CA ASP A 7 -13.96 -18.27 17.51
C ASP A 7 -12.85 -17.78 16.59
N PRO A 8 -12.90 -18.15 15.27
CA PRO A 8 -11.91 -17.66 14.31
C PRO A 8 -12.03 -16.15 14.15
N PRO A 9 -10.90 -15.45 13.89
CA PRO A 9 -10.95 -14.02 13.59
C PRO A 9 -11.79 -13.77 12.32
N GLU A 10 -12.42 -12.61 12.27
CA GLU A 10 -13.12 -12.18 11.06
C GLU A 10 -12.13 -12.05 9.88
N ILE A 11 -12.61 -12.39 8.69
CA ILE A 11 -11.83 -12.20 7.46
C ILE A 11 -11.81 -10.70 7.15
N VAL A 12 -10.62 -10.12 7.13
CA VAL A 12 -10.42 -8.76 6.64
C VAL A 12 -10.77 -8.71 5.16
N ALA A 13 -11.60 -7.76 4.76
CA ALA A 13 -12.03 -7.67 3.37
C ALA A 13 -12.24 -6.20 2.93
N LEU A 14 -11.75 -5.87 1.73
CA LEU A 14 -11.93 -4.56 1.11
C LEU A 14 -13.28 -4.51 0.37
N PRO A 15 -13.98 -3.36 0.35
CA PRO A 15 -15.14 -3.17 -0.49
C PRO A 15 -14.73 -3.23 -1.97
N ILE A 16 -15.61 -3.73 -2.83
CA ILE A 16 -15.44 -3.72 -4.29
C ILE A 16 -16.44 -2.70 -4.85
N ALA A 17 -15.95 -1.78 -5.69
CA ALA A 17 -16.78 -0.76 -6.30
C ALA A 17 -17.92 -1.39 -7.14
N GLY A 18 -19.12 -0.81 -7.02
CA GLY A 18 -20.28 -1.22 -7.81
C GLY A 18 -20.94 -2.55 -7.41
N THR A 19 -20.58 -3.13 -6.27
CA THR A 19 -21.15 -4.40 -5.79
C THR A 19 -21.17 -4.49 -4.27
N ASP A 20 -22.01 -5.36 -3.70
CA ASP A 20 -22.02 -5.70 -2.28
C ASP A 20 -20.96 -6.75 -1.91
N ALA A 21 -20.29 -7.34 -2.89
CA ALA A 21 -19.20 -8.28 -2.66
C ALA A 21 -17.98 -7.59 -2.04
N ARG A 22 -17.20 -8.37 -1.30
CA ARG A 22 -15.96 -7.88 -0.68
C ARG A 22 -14.79 -8.74 -1.11
N PHE A 23 -13.63 -8.10 -1.29
CA PHE A 23 -12.39 -8.78 -1.62
C PHE A 23 -11.70 -9.25 -0.33
N PRO A 24 -11.58 -10.56 -0.07
CA PRO A 24 -10.93 -11.08 1.13
C PRO A 24 -9.42 -10.86 1.06
N VAL A 25 -8.81 -10.36 2.14
CA VAL A 25 -7.37 -10.09 2.19
C VAL A 25 -6.63 -11.21 2.90
N ARG A 26 -5.57 -11.72 2.26
CA ARG A 26 -4.69 -12.76 2.80
C ARG A 26 -3.39 -12.20 3.37
N ARG A 27 -2.67 -11.38 2.59
CA ARG A 27 -1.40 -10.75 2.98
C ARG A 27 -1.32 -9.35 2.37
N VAL A 28 -0.53 -8.48 3.00
CA VAL A 28 -0.23 -7.14 2.47
C VAL A 28 1.28 -7.02 2.33
N TYR A 29 1.76 -6.97 1.11
CA TYR A 29 3.14 -6.66 0.77
C TYR A 29 3.27 -5.18 0.47
N CYS A 30 4.38 -4.57 0.87
CA CYS A 30 4.67 -3.16 0.61
C CYS A 30 6.03 -3.05 -0.06
N ILE A 31 6.09 -2.37 -1.20
CA ILE A 31 7.34 -2.18 -1.95
C ILE A 31 7.98 -0.88 -1.49
N GLY A 32 9.17 -0.98 -0.92
CA GLY A 32 9.91 0.20 -0.46
C GLY A 32 10.69 0.86 -1.58
N ARG A 33 10.68 2.21 -1.61
CA ARG A 33 11.52 3.04 -2.50
C ARG A 33 11.28 2.81 -3.99
N ASN A 34 10.05 2.66 -4.39
CA ASN A 34 9.70 2.34 -5.77
C ASN A 34 9.55 3.56 -6.69
N TYR A 35 9.86 4.76 -6.21
CA TYR A 35 9.92 5.98 -7.02
C TYR A 35 11.30 6.59 -6.90
N ALA A 36 11.96 6.89 -8.05
CA ALA A 36 13.34 7.37 -8.09
C ALA A 36 13.53 8.65 -7.25
N ALA A 37 12.63 9.62 -7.38
CA ALA A 37 12.70 10.87 -6.61
C ALA A 37 12.59 10.61 -5.09
N HIS A 38 11.73 9.69 -4.67
CA HIS A 38 11.62 9.30 -3.25
C HIS A 38 12.86 8.54 -2.76
N ALA A 39 13.45 7.67 -3.58
CA ALA A 39 14.68 6.98 -3.25
C ALA A 39 15.82 7.97 -3.00
N VAL A 40 15.97 8.98 -3.86
CA VAL A 40 16.97 10.07 -3.70
C VAL A 40 16.69 10.90 -2.44
N GLU A 41 15.42 11.30 -2.19
CA GLU A 41 14.99 12.01 -0.98
C GLU A 41 15.41 11.28 0.30
N MET A 42 15.33 9.93 0.28
CA MET A 42 15.72 9.07 1.38
C MET A 42 17.23 8.72 1.43
N GLY A 43 18.05 9.31 0.52
CA GLY A 43 19.50 9.17 0.49
C GLY A 43 20.00 7.86 -0.16
N HIS A 44 19.24 7.30 -1.11
CA HIS A 44 19.56 6.04 -1.81
C HIS A 44 19.77 6.26 -3.32
N ASP A 45 20.46 5.30 -3.96
CA ASP A 45 20.69 5.29 -5.40
C ASP A 45 19.59 4.44 -6.08
N PRO A 46 18.67 5.06 -6.85
CA PRO A 46 17.55 4.34 -7.48
C PRO A 46 18.00 3.34 -8.56
N ASP A 47 19.22 3.49 -9.10
CA ASP A 47 19.71 2.68 -10.22
C ASP A 47 20.45 1.42 -9.79
N ARG A 48 20.71 1.24 -8.49
CA ARG A 48 21.59 0.18 -7.97
C ARG A 48 20.95 -0.77 -6.98
N GLU A 49 19.85 -0.39 -6.36
CA GLU A 49 19.22 -1.23 -5.33
C GLU A 49 18.04 -2.00 -5.93
N PRO A 50 17.99 -3.34 -5.79
CA PRO A 50 16.79 -4.10 -6.13
C PRO A 50 15.63 -3.65 -5.24
N PRO A 51 14.37 -3.84 -5.65
CA PRO A 51 13.24 -3.53 -4.80
C PRO A 51 13.37 -4.35 -3.53
N PHE A 52 13.07 -3.73 -2.41
CA PHE A 52 12.89 -4.46 -1.18
C PHE A 52 11.43 -4.37 -0.75
N PHE A 53 11.02 -5.29 0.09
CA PHE A 53 9.65 -5.33 0.56
C PHE A 53 9.61 -5.61 2.05
N PHE A 54 8.54 -5.13 2.66
CA PHE A 54 8.13 -5.45 4.02
C PHE A 54 6.65 -5.79 4.00
N GLN A 55 6.08 -6.16 5.14
CA GLN A 55 4.68 -6.53 5.21
C GLN A 55 3.94 -5.67 6.22
N LYS A 56 2.68 -5.41 5.92
CA LYS A 56 1.65 -5.06 6.90
C LYS A 56 0.76 -6.27 7.13
N ASN A 57 0.13 -6.33 8.28
CA ASN A 57 -0.88 -7.37 8.53
C ASN A 57 -2.18 -7.02 7.79
N PRO A 58 -3.00 -8.00 7.39
CA PRO A 58 -4.31 -7.71 6.79
C PRO A 58 -5.17 -6.77 7.63
N ASN A 59 -5.16 -6.92 8.96
CA ASN A 59 -5.91 -6.09 9.89
C ASN A 59 -5.34 -4.67 10.10
N ASN A 60 -4.24 -4.32 9.44
CA ASN A 60 -3.79 -2.93 9.36
C ASN A 60 -4.53 -2.13 8.29
N LEU A 61 -5.21 -2.81 7.34
CA LEU A 61 -6.08 -2.15 6.37
C LEU A 61 -7.29 -1.54 7.08
N ASP A 62 -7.65 -0.33 6.67
CA ASP A 62 -8.80 0.41 7.20
C ASP A 62 -9.62 1.04 6.08
N THR A 63 -10.92 0.91 6.13
CA THR A 63 -11.85 1.44 5.11
C THR A 63 -12.84 2.44 5.70
N THR A 64 -12.60 2.92 6.90
CA THR A 64 -13.54 3.81 7.62
C THR A 64 -13.44 5.27 7.21
N GLY A 65 -12.33 5.67 6.56
CA GLY A 65 -12.02 7.08 6.28
C GLY A 65 -11.52 7.85 7.50
N GLU A 66 -11.18 7.15 8.60
CA GLU A 66 -10.60 7.74 9.80
C GLU A 66 -9.27 7.09 10.11
N PHE A 67 -8.28 7.88 10.48
CA PHE A 67 -6.97 7.41 10.94
C PHE A 67 -6.70 7.96 12.35
N PRO A 68 -6.91 7.16 13.40
CA PRO A 68 -6.54 7.56 14.76
C PRO A 68 -5.02 7.76 14.85
N TYR A 69 -4.60 8.93 15.34
CA TYR A 69 -3.17 9.18 15.54
C TYR A 69 -2.59 8.15 16.51
N PRO A 70 -1.60 7.34 16.07
CA PRO A 70 -1.16 6.20 16.85
C PRO A 70 -0.38 6.61 18.11
N PRO A 71 -0.47 5.85 19.21
CA PRO A 71 0.35 6.09 20.39
C PRO A 71 1.83 5.76 20.12
N HIS A 72 2.71 6.21 21.02
CA HIS A 72 4.15 5.94 21.01
C HIS A 72 4.92 6.48 19.81
N SER A 73 4.37 7.44 19.08
CA SER A 73 5.04 8.18 18.02
C SER A 73 4.65 9.65 18.10
N SER A 74 5.59 10.52 17.80
CA SER A 74 5.37 11.98 17.64
C SER A 74 5.66 12.45 16.22
N ASP A 75 5.96 11.53 15.32
CA ASP A 75 6.33 11.82 13.92
C ASP A 75 5.72 10.74 13.00
N VAL A 76 4.43 10.94 12.64
CA VAL A 76 3.68 10.03 11.78
C VAL A 76 3.55 10.64 10.39
N HIS A 77 4.05 9.93 9.38
CA HIS A 77 4.06 10.38 8.00
C HIS A 77 3.02 9.65 7.15
N HIS A 78 2.51 10.40 6.16
CA HIS A 78 1.72 9.86 5.07
C HIS A 78 2.62 9.34 3.93
N GLU A 79 2.16 8.32 3.22
CA GLU A 79 2.74 7.80 1.98
C GLU A 79 1.58 7.34 1.09
N ILE A 80 1.24 8.12 0.04
CA ILE A 80 0.19 7.70 -0.92
C ILE A 80 0.73 6.62 -1.84
N GLU A 81 -0.09 5.59 -2.07
CA GLU A 81 0.25 4.44 -2.90
C GLU A 81 -0.95 3.94 -3.70
N MET A 82 -0.68 3.26 -4.79
CA MET A 82 -1.66 2.39 -5.43
C MET A 82 -1.55 0.98 -4.82
N ALA A 83 -2.66 0.43 -4.36
CA ALA A 83 -2.75 -0.96 -3.96
C ALA A 83 -3.17 -1.83 -5.15
N VAL A 84 -2.43 -2.91 -5.40
CA VAL A 84 -2.72 -3.93 -6.40
C VAL A 84 -3.26 -5.16 -5.68
N VAL A 85 -4.44 -5.67 -6.06
CA VAL A 85 -5.06 -6.83 -5.41
C VAL A 85 -5.09 -8.03 -6.36
N LEU A 86 -4.72 -9.22 -5.86
CA LEU A 86 -4.52 -10.41 -6.69
C LEU A 86 -5.70 -11.39 -6.58
N LYS A 87 -6.26 -11.81 -7.74
CA LYS A 87 -7.30 -12.86 -7.85
C LYS A 87 -6.74 -14.27 -7.92
N THR A 88 -5.46 -14.39 -8.30
CA THR A 88 -4.73 -15.66 -8.40
C THR A 88 -3.27 -15.41 -8.00
N GLY A 89 -2.45 -16.43 -7.98
CA GLY A 89 -1.04 -16.29 -7.64
C GLY A 89 -0.22 -17.49 -8.14
N GLY A 90 0.90 -17.73 -7.49
CA GLY A 90 1.86 -18.79 -7.81
C GLY A 90 3.25 -18.43 -7.34
N THR A 91 4.22 -19.22 -7.78
CA THR A 91 5.68 -19.00 -7.57
C THR A 91 6.36 -18.83 -8.92
N ASN A 92 7.41 -18.02 -8.97
CA ASN A 92 8.20 -17.77 -10.18
C ASN A 92 7.33 -17.33 -11.36
N ILE A 93 6.37 -16.41 -11.10
CA ILE A 93 5.49 -15.84 -12.11
C ILE A 93 6.36 -15.01 -13.07
N LYS A 94 6.20 -15.23 -14.37
CA LYS A 94 6.90 -14.43 -15.36
C LYS A 94 6.29 -13.04 -15.48
N VAL A 95 7.12 -12.06 -15.84
CA VAL A 95 6.66 -10.66 -16.01
C VAL A 95 5.54 -10.56 -17.03
N GLU A 96 5.63 -11.31 -18.14
CA GLU A 96 4.62 -11.34 -19.21
C GLU A 96 3.26 -11.90 -18.76
N ASP A 97 3.23 -12.77 -17.75
CA ASP A 97 2.00 -13.41 -17.24
C ASP A 97 1.45 -12.67 -15.99
N ALA A 98 2.21 -11.74 -15.41
CA ALA A 98 1.96 -11.20 -14.09
C ALA A 98 0.63 -10.42 -13.99
N LEU A 99 0.24 -9.69 -15.02
CA LEU A 99 -1.01 -8.91 -15.03
C LEU A 99 -2.26 -9.80 -15.02
N ASP A 100 -2.19 -11.03 -15.49
CA ASP A 100 -3.31 -11.98 -15.46
C ASP A 100 -3.74 -12.33 -14.03
N HIS A 101 -2.84 -12.14 -13.06
CA HIS A 101 -3.10 -12.37 -11.64
C HIS A 101 -3.83 -11.22 -10.96
N VAL A 102 -3.86 -10.03 -11.56
CA VAL A 102 -4.45 -8.82 -10.96
C VAL A 102 -5.98 -8.88 -11.03
N TYR A 103 -6.65 -8.67 -9.90
CA TYR A 103 -8.09 -8.47 -9.80
C TYR A 103 -8.48 -7.01 -10.01
N GLY A 104 -7.72 -6.09 -9.42
CA GLY A 104 -8.03 -4.67 -9.47
C GLY A 104 -7.04 -3.81 -8.69
N TYR A 105 -7.41 -2.55 -8.55
CA TYR A 105 -6.62 -1.52 -7.91
C TYR A 105 -7.44 -0.73 -6.89
N ALA A 106 -6.77 -0.16 -5.90
CA ALA A 106 -7.36 0.77 -4.93
C ALA A 106 -6.36 1.89 -4.60
N VAL A 107 -6.86 3.04 -4.16
CA VAL A 107 -6.01 4.06 -3.50
C VAL A 107 -5.74 3.60 -2.08
N SER A 108 -4.49 3.71 -1.62
CA SER A 108 -4.09 3.32 -0.28
C SER A 108 -3.08 4.31 0.30
N LEU A 109 -2.96 4.32 1.63
CA LEU A 109 -1.92 5.05 2.34
C LEU A 109 -1.07 4.06 3.13
N ASP A 110 0.27 4.18 3.07
CA ASP A 110 1.20 3.47 3.96
C ASP A 110 1.62 4.40 5.10
N MET A 111 0.75 4.51 6.12
CA MET A 111 1.01 5.35 7.27
C MET A 111 2.17 4.80 8.08
N THR A 112 3.08 5.69 8.46
CA THR A 112 4.40 5.34 9.00
C THR A 112 4.68 6.11 10.28
N ARG A 113 4.96 5.42 11.38
CA ARG A 113 5.63 6.01 12.56
C ARG A 113 7.09 6.23 12.20
N ARG A 114 7.40 7.40 11.68
CA ARG A 114 8.70 7.69 11.03
C ARG A 114 9.86 7.67 12.01
N ASP A 115 9.65 8.17 13.21
CA ASP A 115 10.61 8.12 14.31
C ASP A 115 11.01 6.66 14.63
N LEU A 116 10.01 5.79 14.85
CA LEU A 116 10.25 4.38 15.17
C LEU A 116 10.88 3.61 14.00
N GLN A 117 10.40 3.84 12.76
CA GLN A 117 11.04 3.26 11.58
C GLN A 117 12.51 3.69 11.48
N GLY A 118 12.80 4.98 11.69
CA GLY A 118 14.15 5.52 11.64
C GLY A 118 15.08 4.89 12.67
N GLU A 119 14.60 4.66 13.89
CA GLU A 119 15.35 3.94 14.93
C GLU A 119 15.65 2.49 14.53
N GLN A 120 14.63 1.76 14.04
CA GLN A 120 14.82 0.37 13.60
C GLN A 120 15.82 0.29 12.43
N LYS A 121 15.72 1.22 11.46
CA LYS A 121 16.65 1.31 10.33
C LYS A 121 18.10 1.49 10.80
N LYS A 122 18.34 2.41 11.76
CA LYS A 122 19.68 2.66 12.32
C LYS A 122 20.26 1.43 13.04
N MET A 123 19.39 0.63 13.66
CA MET A 123 19.78 -0.58 14.41
C MET A 123 19.81 -1.84 13.54
N GLY A 124 19.48 -1.76 12.25
CA GLY A 124 19.38 -2.94 11.37
C GLY A 124 18.29 -3.93 11.80
N ARG A 125 17.19 -3.42 12.40
CA ARG A 125 16.06 -4.22 12.90
C ARG A 125 14.86 -4.13 11.94
N PRO A 126 13.91 -5.10 12.03
CA PRO A 126 12.66 -5.06 11.30
C PRO A 126 11.85 -3.79 11.56
N TRP A 127 10.99 -3.40 10.59
CA TRP A 127 10.27 -2.13 10.61
C TRP A 127 8.83 -2.22 11.17
N GLU A 128 8.40 -3.38 11.64
CA GLU A 128 7.02 -3.68 12.04
C GLU A 128 6.43 -2.62 12.98
N ILE A 129 7.16 -2.19 14.01
CA ILE A 129 6.65 -1.18 14.96
C ILE A 129 6.42 0.19 14.31
N GLY A 130 7.14 0.47 13.22
CA GLY A 130 6.98 1.70 12.43
C GLY A 130 5.97 1.58 11.30
N LYS A 131 5.71 0.37 10.79
CA LYS A 131 4.95 0.11 9.56
C LYS A 131 3.69 -0.73 9.75
N ALA A 132 3.72 -1.77 10.61
CA ALA A 132 2.65 -2.75 10.73
C ALA A 132 1.84 -2.55 12.02
N PHE A 133 1.28 -1.36 12.21
CA PHE A 133 0.42 -1.03 13.36
C PHE A 133 -1.05 -0.89 12.93
N GLU A 134 -1.94 -0.89 13.89
CA GLU A 134 -3.39 -0.87 13.67
C GLU A 134 -3.79 0.33 12.82
N ARG A 135 -4.66 0.07 11.82
CA ARG A 135 -5.21 1.07 10.90
C ARG A 135 -4.14 1.84 10.08
N SER A 136 -2.92 1.31 9.99
CA SER A 136 -1.80 1.96 9.29
C SER A 136 -1.88 1.90 7.76
N ALA A 137 -2.93 1.29 7.21
CA ALA A 137 -3.17 1.23 5.78
C ALA A 137 -4.60 1.63 5.41
N PRO A 138 -4.99 2.92 5.56
CA PRO A 138 -6.24 3.42 5.02
C PRO A 138 -6.32 3.10 3.52
N THR A 139 -7.40 2.43 3.11
CA THR A 139 -7.53 1.90 1.74
C THR A 139 -8.96 2.09 1.23
N GLY A 140 -9.08 2.62 0.03
CA GLY A 140 -10.34 2.81 -0.67
C GLY A 140 -10.93 1.50 -1.23
N PRO A 141 -12.09 1.59 -1.90
CA PRO A 141 -12.69 0.44 -2.57
C PRO A 141 -11.81 -0.05 -3.74
N VAL A 142 -11.86 -1.36 -3.97
CA VAL A 142 -11.18 -2.01 -5.10
C VAL A 142 -11.99 -1.79 -6.38
N TYR A 143 -11.33 -1.30 -7.43
CA TYR A 143 -11.86 -1.18 -8.79
C TYR A 143 -11.30 -2.33 -9.63
N ARG A 144 -12.18 -3.08 -10.29
CA ARG A 144 -11.82 -4.28 -11.05
C ARG A 144 -11.12 -3.90 -12.35
N VAL A 145 -10.09 -4.66 -12.72
CA VAL A 145 -9.39 -4.48 -14.00
C VAL A 145 -10.35 -4.61 -15.20
N GLU A 146 -11.37 -5.43 -15.09
CA GLU A 146 -12.37 -5.59 -16.16
C GLU A 146 -13.18 -4.32 -16.43
N ASP A 147 -13.29 -3.43 -15.43
CA ASP A 147 -14.06 -2.18 -15.56
C ASP A 147 -13.17 -0.99 -15.98
N ILE A 148 -11.90 -0.95 -15.52
CA ILE A 148 -11.05 0.23 -15.66
C ILE A 148 -9.77 -0.02 -16.48
N GLY A 149 -9.45 -1.28 -16.81
CA GLY A 149 -8.17 -1.66 -17.42
C GLY A 149 -7.01 -1.69 -16.43
N HIS A 150 -5.79 -1.96 -16.92
CA HIS A 150 -4.58 -1.90 -16.13
C HIS A 150 -4.06 -0.47 -16.04
N LEU A 151 -3.73 -0.04 -14.82
CA LEU A 151 -3.17 1.28 -14.53
C LEU A 151 -1.63 1.20 -14.58
N SER A 152 -1.00 1.92 -15.52
CA SER A 152 0.46 1.97 -15.70
C SER A 152 1.02 3.38 -15.79
N GLU A 153 0.15 4.38 -15.95
CA GLU A 153 0.45 5.80 -16.01
C GLU A 153 -0.72 6.58 -15.40
N GLY A 154 -0.50 7.82 -15.06
CA GLY A 154 -1.49 8.70 -14.46
C GLY A 154 -1.02 9.28 -13.14
N ARG A 155 -1.61 10.42 -12.81
CA ARG A 155 -1.25 11.23 -11.64
C ARG A 155 -1.49 10.48 -10.34
N VAL A 156 -0.53 10.61 -9.43
CA VAL A 156 -0.61 10.20 -8.02
C VAL A 156 -0.40 11.45 -7.18
N GLU A 157 -1.40 11.86 -6.39
CA GLU A 157 -1.33 13.09 -5.59
C GLU A 157 -1.89 12.88 -4.19
N LEU A 158 -1.23 13.45 -3.19
CA LEU A 158 -1.79 13.61 -1.85
C LEU A 158 -1.88 15.08 -1.48
N LYS A 159 -3.05 15.48 -1.02
CA LYS A 159 -3.29 16.78 -0.38
C LYS A 159 -3.55 16.61 1.09
N ILE A 160 -3.01 17.55 1.89
CA ILE A 160 -3.37 17.71 3.31
C ILE A 160 -3.99 19.08 3.48
N ASN A 161 -5.22 19.13 3.98
CA ASN A 161 -5.97 20.38 4.18
C ASN A 161 -6.04 21.24 2.90
N GLY A 162 -6.13 20.58 1.72
CA GLY A 162 -6.20 21.23 0.41
C GLY A 162 -4.85 21.59 -0.22
N GLU A 163 -3.73 21.44 0.49
CA GLU A 163 -2.39 21.70 -0.03
C GLU A 163 -1.73 20.42 -0.54
N THR A 164 -1.22 20.42 -1.78
CA THR A 164 -0.47 19.29 -2.35
C THR A 164 0.82 19.05 -1.57
N ARG A 165 1.02 17.82 -1.09
CA ARG A 165 2.21 17.36 -0.36
C ARG A 165 3.01 16.36 -1.16
N GLN A 166 2.35 15.41 -1.82
CA GLN A 166 3.01 14.45 -2.70
C GLN A 166 2.41 14.56 -4.09
N GLU A 167 3.25 14.47 -5.10
CA GLU A 167 2.85 14.43 -6.50
C GLU A 167 3.81 13.54 -7.29
N GLY A 168 3.25 12.72 -8.18
CA GLY A 168 3.99 11.84 -9.06
C GLY A 168 3.09 11.27 -10.14
N ASP A 169 3.63 10.31 -10.87
CA ASP A 169 2.92 9.58 -11.91
C ASP A 169 3.23 8.08 -11.80
N LEU A 170 2.26 7.20 -12.03
CA LEU A 170 2.45 5.75 -11.97
C LEU A 170 3.57 5.27 -12.88
N ASN A 171 3.82 5.97 -13.99
CA ASN A 171 4.92 5.65 -14.90
C ASN A 171 6.32 5.95 -14.32
N GLN A 172 6.40 6.66 -13.19
CA GLN A 172 7.66 6.93 -12.49
C GLN A 172 8.06 5.82 -11.50
N MET A 173 7.20 4.81 -11.30
CA MET A 173 7.60 3.64 -10.53
C MET A 173 8.83 2.98 -11.16
N ILE A 174 9.86 2.68 -10.37
CA ILE A 174 11.07 1.96 -10.79
C ILE A 174 10.68 0.55 -11.21
N TRP A 175 9.95 -0.15 -10.34
CA TRP A 175 9.39 -1.48 -10.58
C TRP A 175 7.92 -1.36 -10.91
N LYS A 176 7.56 -1.70 -12.15
CA LYS A 176 6.17 -1.72 -12.61
C LYS A 176 5.39 -2.86 -11.96
N VAL A 177 4.08 -2.79 -12.01
CA VAL A 177 3.20 -3.82 -11.41
C VAL A 177 3.60 -5.25 -11.83
N PRO A 178 3.85 -5.57 -13.13
CA PRO A 178 4.30 -6.90 -13.53
C PRO A 178 5.62 -7.33 -12.89
N GLU A 179 6.57 -6.41 -12.79
CA GLU A 179 7.90 -6.67 -12.23
C GLU A 179 7.82 -6.90 -10.71
N MET A 180 6.99 -6.12 -9.99
CA MET A 180 6.73 -6.34 -8.56
C MET A 180 6.15 -7.72 -8.28
N ILE A 181 5.13 -8.13 -9.06
CA ILE A 181 4.48 -9.46 -8.91
C ILE A 181 5.49 -10.57 -9.20
N ALA A 182 6.23 -10.47 -10.32
CA ALA A 182 7.25 -11.45 -10.70
C ALA A 182 8.29 -11.60 -9.59
N TYR A 183 8.89 -10.50 -9.15
CA TYR A 183 9.93 -10.51 -8.12
C TYR A 183 9.43 -11.03 -6.77
N LEU A 184 8.26 -10.60 -6.29
CA LEU A 184 7.66 -11.14 -5.06
C LEU A 184 7.45 -12.65 -5.16
N SER A 185 7.05 -13.16 -6.33
CA SER A 185 6.77 -14.58 -6.54
C SER A 185 8.01 -15.49 -6.55
N GLU A 186 9.21 -14.91 -6.63
CA GLU A 186 10.46 -15.64 -6.45
C GLU A 186 10.71 -16.03 -4.98
N TYR A 187 10.20 -15.21 -4.05
CA TYR A 187 10.42 -15.38 -2.61
C TYR A 187 9.19 -15.91 -1.89
N PHE A 188 8.00 -15.69 -2.43
CA PHE A 188 6.72 -16.07 -1.80
C PHE A 188 5.81 -16.77 -2.79
N GLU A 189 5.06 -17.74 -2.31
CA GLU A 189 3.89 -18.23 -3.03
C GLU A 189 2.78 -17.19 -2.92
N LEU A 190 2.57 -16.42 -3.98
CA LEU A 190 1.46 -15.48 -4.09
C LEU A 190 0.15 -16.24 -4.25
N ALA A 191 -0.96 -15.68 -3.77
CA ALA A 191 -2.24 -16.34 -3.77
C ALA A 191 -3.42 -15.34 -3.88
N PRO A 192 -4.64 -15.82 -4.18
CA PRO A 192 -5.84 -14.99 -4.12
C PRO A 192 -5.95 -14.29 -2.77
N GLY A 193 -6.25 -13.00 -2.78
CA GLY A 193 -6.35 -12.19 -1.58
C GLY A 193 -5.07 -11.46 -1.19
N ASP A 194 -3.96 -11.67 -1.88
CA ASP A 194 -2.75 -10.89 -1.65
C ASP A 194 -2.92 -9.46 -2.18
N VAL A 195 -2.43 -8.49 -1.41
CA VAL A 195 -2.42 -7.05 -1.71
C VAL A 195 -0.97 -6.60 -1.79
N ILE A 196 -0.65 -5.78 -2.79
CA ILE A 196 0.68 -5.18 -2.97
C ILE A 196 0.52 -3.66 -2.96
N GLN A 197 1.05 -2.98 -1.96
CA GLN A 197 1.23 -1.54 -1.96
C GLN A 197 2.47 -1.19 -2.79
N SER A 198 2.30 -0.32 -3.79
CA SER A 198 3.25 -0.16 -4.90
C SER A 198 4.44 0.76 -4.62
N GLY A 199 4.49 1.36 -3.43
CA GLY A 199 5.44 2.43 -3.12
C GLY A 199 4.88 3.82 -3.42
N THR A 200 5.53 4.83 -2.85
CA THR A 200 5.06 6.21 -2.81
C THR A 200 5.99 7.17 -3.53
N PRO A 201 5.48 8.25 -4.18
CA PRO A 201 6.30 9.33 -4.71
C PRO A 201 6.93 10.17 -3.59
N SER A 202 7.87 11.07 -3.96
CA SER A 202 8.49 12.03 -3.04
C SER A 202 7.49 12.98 -2.39
N GLY A 203 7.92 13.68 -1.32
CA GLY A 203 7.10 14.64 -0.58
C GLY A 203 6.39 14.02 0.63
N VAL A 204 6.86 12.87 1.12
CA VAL A 204 6.38 12.28 2.39
C VAL A 204 6.59 13.25 3.54
N GLY A 205 5.64 13.33 4.45
CA GLY A 205 5.71 14.30 5.55
C GLY A 205 4.74 13.99 6.69
N PRO A 206 4.85 14.74 7.80
CA PRO A 206 4.06 14.50 8.98
C PRO A 206 2.58 14.88 8.81
N VAL A 207 1.73 14.19 9.57
CA VAL A 207 0.34 14.55 9.82
C VAL A 207 0.11 14.79 11.30
N VAL A 208 -0.94 15.52 11.65
CA VAL A 208 -1.38 15.75 13.02
C VAL A 208 -2.89 15.50 13.14
N ALA A 209 -3.35 15.26 14.36
CA ALA A 209 -4.79 15.14 14.60
C ALA A 209 -5.54 16.39 14.11
N GLY A 210 -6.63 16.18 13.41
CA GLY A 210 -7.43 17.21 12.74
C GLY A 210 -7.14 17.39 11.26
N ASP A 211 -6.04 16.89 10.73
CA ASP A 211 -5.74 16.92 9.30
C ASP A 211 -6.71 16.09 8.47
N GLU A 212 -7.02 16.57 7.27
CA GLU A 212 -7.73 15.83 6.23
C GLU A 212 -6.76 15.51 5.09
N MET A 213 -6.60 14.23 4.80
CA MET A 213 -5.82 13.72 3.67
C MET A 213 -6.76 13.37 2.52
N VAL A 214 -6.49 13.92 1.33
CA VAL A 214 -7.18 13.55 0.08
C VAL A 214 -6.15 12.91 -0.83
N ALA A 215 -6.25 11.60 -1.00
CA ALA A 215 -5.36 10.78 -1.79
C ALA A 215 -6.00 10.46 -3.15
N HIS A 216 -5.34 10.81 -4.24
CA HIS A 216 -5.79 10.69 -5.63
C HIS A 216 -4.86 9.82 -6.45
N VAL A 217 -5.42 8.89 -7.20
CA VAL A 217 -4.74 8.15 -8.27
C VAL A 217 -5.64 8.18 -9.50
N ASP A 218 -5.14 8.65 -10.63
CA ASP A 218 -5.91 8.70 -11.88
C ASP A 218 -6.53 7.35 -12.22
N GLY A 219 -7.81 7.37 -12.62
CA GLY A 219 -8.59 6.15 -12.88
C GLY A 219 -9.27 5.54 -11.65
N LEU A 220 -9.00 6.07 -10.44
CA LEU A 220 -9.63 5.68 -9.18
C LEU A 220 -10.27 6.89 -8.50
N PRO A 221 -11.36 6.72 -7.72
CA PRO A 221 -11.90 7.81 -6.91
C PRO A 221 -10.97 8.13 -5.75
N ASP A 222 -11.04 9.39 -5.32
CA ASP A 222 -10.27 9.88 -4.19
C ASP A 222 -10.58 9.11 -2.91
N LEU A 223 -9.53 8.82 -2.15
CA LEU A 223 -9.62 8.33 -0.78
C LEU A 223 -9.47 9.51 0.17
N ILE A 224 -10.52 9.81 0.94
CA ILE A 224 -10.50 10.86 1.94
C ILE A 224 -10.34 10.23 3.32
N VAL A 225 -9.33 10.68 4.06
CA VAL A 225 -9.02 10.17 5.40
C VAL A 225 -8.81 11.31 6.37
N LYS A 226 -9.54 11.27 7.48
CA LYS A 226 -9.40 12.24 8.56
C LYS A 226 -8.51 11.69 9.67
N VAL A 227 -7.51 12.46 10.07
CA VAL A 227 -6.65 12.14 11.23
C VAL A 227 -7.38 12.53 12.51
N THR A 228 -7.61 11.57 13.43
CA THR A 228 -8.40 11.76 14.65
C THR A 228 -7.59 11.53 15.91
#